data_a4942aa072d6ef0721539bb5a79f7e59
#
_entry.id   a4942aa072d6ef0721539bb5a79f7e59
#
_cell.length_a   1.000
_cell.length_b   1.000
_cell.length_c   1.000
_cell.angle_alpha   90.00
_cell.angle_beta   90.00
_cell.angle_gamma   90.00
#
_symmetry.space_group_name_H-M   'P 1'
#
loop_
_entity.id
_entity.type
_entity.pdbx_description
1 polymer ?
#
loop_
_entity_poly.entity_id
_entity_poly.type
_entity_poly.pdbx_seq_one_letter_code
_entity_poly.pdbx_strand_id
1 'polypeptide(L)'
;MLSRALSQVQPGYGEAPADDRVQTLAYRCSVPFAGAPRVITVVGPTAAGKSALSIALAHETGGEVVNADSMQLYRGMDIGTAKLTSDEREGVPHHLLDIWDVTFPAAVAEYQALARAAIDDVLARGKTPLLVGGSGLYVRAVLEEFEFPGTDPAVRARLEQELVSSGPAELHERLRVSDPVAAEKILPSNGRRIVRALEVIELTGQPFTAALPSPTPYYPSVQIGVDRATDDLDERIALRVDLMWQAGLLEEVRALLPLGLRDGRTASRALGYQQALAEIDGDMTQDEAKADTVRGTRRFVRRQRSWFRRDPSITWLDGASPTLLADALALTR
;
A
#
# COMPACT_ATOMS: atom_id res chain seq x y z
N MET A 1 -1.86 32.60 43.35
CA MET A 1 -2.57 33.57 42.50
C MET A 1 -1.93 33.53 41.13
N LEU A 2 -2.60 32.99 40.22
CA LEU A 2 -2.90 33.32 38.82
C LEU A 2 -3.27 32.03 38.09
N SER A 3 -4.56 31.72 38.26
CA SER A 3 -5.29 30.79 37.38
C SER A 3 -6.01 31.60 36.31
N ARG A 4 -6.23 31.01 35.16
CA ARG A 4 -7.04 31.41 33.98
C ARG A 4 -6.27 31.97 32.80
N ALA A 5 -6.16 31.17 31.76
CA ALA A 5 -6.74 31.38 30.45
C ALA A 5 -6.15 30.41 29.44
N LEU A 6 -6.78 29.29 29.19
CA LEU A 6 -6.67 28.54 27.93
C LEU A 6 -8.02 27.83 27.73
N SER A 7 -8.93 28.53 27.09
CA SER A 7 -10.10 27.92 26.50
C SER A 7 -10.30 28.50 25.10
N GLN A 8 -10.54 27.59 24.16
CA GLN A 8 -11.17 27.78 22.87
C GLN A 8 -10.28 28.29 21.72
N VAL A 9 -9.78 27.38 20.92
CA VAL A 9 -9.78 27.50 19.47
C VAL A 9 -10.20 26.15 18.90
N GLN A 10 -11.44 26.01 18.50
CA GLN A 10 -11.89 24.98 17.56
C GLN A 10 -11.56 25.49 16.14
N PRO A 11 -10.96 24.67 15.26
CA PRO A 11 -10.92 25.02 13.85
C PRO A 11 -12.30 24.69 13.26
N GLY A 12 -13.03 25.73 12.89
CA GLY A 12 -14.21 25.63 12.06
C GLY A 12 -13.83 25.11 10.66
N TYR A 13 -14.41 24.00 10.27
CA TYR A 13 -14.43 23.57 8.88
C TYR A 13 -15.38 24.51 8.12
N GLY A 14 -14.80 25.52 7.46
CA GLY A 14 -15.51 26.32 6.48
C GLY A 14 -15.73 25.47 5.23
N GLU A 15 -16.98 25.34 4.80
CA GLU A 15 -17.35 24.81 3.49
C GLU A 15 -16.62 25.58 2.38
N ALA A 16 -15.80 24.89 1.59
CA ALA A 16 -15.19 25.48 0.41
C ALA A 16 -16.29 25.71 -0.67
N PRO A 17 -16.28 26.87 -1.35
CA PRO A 17 -17.29 27.18 -2.35
C PRO A 17 -17.24 26.19 -3.53
N ALA A 18 -18.40 25.81 -4.02
CA ALA A 18 -18.62 24.78 -5.04
C ALA A 18 -17.99 25.07 -6.43
N ASP A 19 -17.35 26.21 -6.61
CA ASP A 19 -16.86 26.66 -7.92
C ASP A 19 -15.40 26.22 -8.23
N ASP A 20 -14.65 25.80 -7.20
CA ASP A 20 -13.23 25.39 -7.40
C ASP A 20 -13.09 23.96 -7.96
N ARG A 21 -14.13 23.14 -7.84
CA ARG A 21 -14.15 21.77 -8.40
C ARG A 21 -14.25 21.73 -9.93
N VAL A 22 -14.87 22.73 -10.52
CA VAL A 22 -15.05 22.83 -11.99
C VAL A 22 -13.76 23.28 -12.66
N GLN A 23 -12.99 24.18 -12.03
CA GLN A 23 -11.70 24.64 -12.57
C GLN A 23 -10.62 23.57 -12.49
N THR A 24 -10.60 22.74 -11.43
CA THR A 24 -9.66 21.62 -11.29
C THR A 24 -9.89 20.52 -12.33
N LEU A 25 -11.16 20.28 -12.72
CA LEU A 25 -11.51 19.32 -13.77
C LEU A 25 -11.13 19.83 -15.18
N ALA A 26 -11.23 21.13 -15.44
CA ALA A 26 -10.88 21.72 -16.73
C ALA A 26 -9.37 21.71 -17.00
N TYR A 27 -8.51 21.73 -15.96
CA TYR A 27 -7.05 21.68 -16.11
C TYR A 27 -6.55 20.28 -16.52
N ARG A 28 -7.36 19.21 -16.31
CA ARG A 28 -6.99 17.81 -16.58
C ARG A 28 -7.17 17.37 -18.04
N CYS A 29 -7.97 18.08 -18.83
CA CYS A 29 -8.35 17.60 -20.17
C CYS A 29 -7.54 18.17 -21.34
N SER A 30 -6.51 18.99 -21.15
CA SER A 30 -5.89 19.74 -22.25
C SER A 30 -4.37 19.71 -22.35
N VAL A 31 -3.65 18.80 -21.64
CA VAL A 31 -2.19 18.74 -21.78
C VAL A 31 -1.80 17.58 -22.73
N PRO A 32 -1.14 17.87 -23.85
CA PRO A 32 -0.57 16.82 -24.70
C PRO A 32 0.47 16.01 -23.91
N PHE A 33 0.44 14.68 -24.06
CA PHE A 33 1.32 13.74 -23.34
C PHE A 33 2.83 13.95 -23.59
N ALA A 34 3.23 14.71 -24.60
CA ALA A 34 4.63 15.00 -24.90
C ALA A 34 5.11 16.21 -24.07
N GLY A 35 5.97 15.95 -23.06
CA GLY A 35 6.60 16.99 -22.26
C GLY A 35 5.90 17.33 -20.94
N ALA A 36 4.80 16.68 -20.59
CA ALA A 36 4.14 16.86 -19.30
C ALA A 36 4.96 16.17 -18.16
N PRO A 37 4.95 16.77 -16.94
CA PRO A 37 5.55 16.12 -15.78
C PRO A 37 4.93 14.73 -15.59
N ARG A 38 5.79 13.72 -15.40
CA ARG A 38 5.37 12.32 -15.28
C ARG A 38 5.65 11.79 -13.89
N VAL A 39 4.78 10.90 -13.42
CA VAL A 39 5.07 10.09 -12.25
C VAL A 39 5.96 8.93 -12.67
N ILE A 40 7.12 8.79 -12.08
CA ILE A 40 7.94 7.57 -12.21
C ILE A 40 7.46 6.58 -11.17
N THR A 41 7.08 5.38 -11.59
CA THR A 41 6.59 4.35 -10.68
C THR A 41 7.56 3.18 -10.66
N VAL A 42 8.03 2.79 -9.47
CA VAL A 42 8.92 1.65 -9.29
C VAL A 42 8.20 0.56 -8.50
N VAL A 43 7.86 -0.53 -9.18
CA VAL A 43 7.10 -1.64 -8.62
C VAL A 43 7.87 -2.96 -8.68
N GLY A 44 7.33 -3.98 -8.05
CA GLY A 44 7.89 -5.34 -8.07
C GLY A 44 7.86 -6.01 -6.70
N PRO A 45 8.35 -7.27 -6.61
CA PRO A 45 8.32 -8.04 -5.39
C PRO A 45 9.26 -7.45 -4.32
N THR A 46 9.00 -7.81 -3.06
CA THR A 46 9.95 -7.49 -1.98
C THR A 46 11.31 -8.14 -2.25
N ALA A 47 12.37 -7.55 -1.74
CA ALA A 47 13.77 -7.94 -1.95
C ALA A 47 14.34 -7.77 -3.39
N ALA A 48 13.56 -7.29 -4.37
CA ALA A 48 14.02 -7.12 -5.74
C ALA A 48 15.02 -5.95 -5.96
N GLY A 49 15.09 -4.97 -5.04
CA GLY A 49 16.00 -3.83 -5.16
C GLY A 49 15.31 -2.50 -5.47
N LYS A 50 13.98 -2.42 -5.35
CA LYS A 50 13.22 -1.18 -5.62
C LYS A 50 13.73 0.06 -4.90
N SER A 51 14.01 -0.05 -3.59
CA SER A 51 14.42 1.10 -2.77
C SER A 51 15.76 1.67 -3.25
N ALA A 52 16.75 0.83 -3.52
CA ALA A 52 18.05 1.29 -4.04
C ALA A 52 17.89 1.97 -5.40
N LEU A 53 17.10 1.37 -6.32
CA LEU A 53 16.83 1.99 -7.61
C LEU A 53 16.10 3.33 -7.45
N SER A 54 15.14 3.43 -6.53
CA SER A 54 14.37 4.67 -6.34
C SER A 54 15.22 5.82 -5.80
N ILE A 55 16.18 5.54 -4.90
CA ILE A 55 17.15 6.54 -4.42
C ILE A 55 18.03 7.03 -5.58
N ALA A 56 18.61 6.10 -6.35
CA ALA A 56 19.45 6.45 -7.50
C ALA A 56 18.67 7.26 -8.56
N LEU A 57 17.43 6.87 -8.89
CA LEU A 57 16.56 7.63 -9.78
C LEU A 57 16.22 9.02 -9.23
N ALA A 58 15.97 9.13 -7.92
CA ALA A 58 15.66 10.41 -7.29
C ALA A 58 16.83 11.40 -7.39
N HIS A 59 18.07 10.93 -7.20
CA HIS A 59 19.26 11.75 -7.40
C HIS A 59 19.39 12.24 -8.85
N GLU A 60 19.22 11.35 -9.82
CA GLU A 60 19.37 11.66 -11.25
C GLU A 60 18.26 12.57 -11.78
N THR A 61 17.04 12.48 -11.23
CA THR A 61 15.87 13.23 -11.72
C THR A 61 15.51 14.43 -10.84
N GLY A 62 16.23 14.68 -9.73
CA GLY A 62 15.85 15.66 -8.72
C GLY A 62 14.52 15.34 -8.05
N GLY A 63 14.18 14.05 -7.96
CA GLY A 63 12.88 13.58 -7.54
C GLY A 63 12.73 13.35 -6.04
N GLU A 64 11.49 13.05 -5.63
CA GLU A 64 11.11 12.71 -4.26
C GLU A 64 10.26 11.44 -4.25
N VAL A 65 10.47 10.58 -3.26
CA VAL A 65 9.79 9.29 -3.15
C VAL A 65 8.43 9.45 -2.46
N VAL A 66 7.39 8.86 -3.07
CA VAL A 66 6.06 8.67 -2.46
C VAL A 66 5.89 7.18 -2.19
N ASN A 67 5.80 6.81 -0.91
CA ASN A 67 5.73 5.41 -0.51
C ASN A 67 4.39 4.76 -0.91
N ALA A 68 4.46 3.58 -1.54
CA ALA A 68 3.33 2.71 -1.88
C ALA A 68 3.46 1.31 -1.26
N ASP A 69 4.13 1.20 -0.13
CA ASP A 69 4.10 0.00 0.72
C ASP A 69 3.15 0.24 1.90
N SER A 70 2.09 -0.57 1.98
CA SER A 70 1.03 -0.40 2.97
C SER A 70 1.48 -0.57 4.42
N MET A 71 2.58 -1.29 4.67
CA MET A 71 3.08 -1.53 6.02
C MET A 71 4.03 -0.44 6.49
N GLN A 72 4.74 0.23 5.58
CA GLN A 72 5.62 1.36 5.92
C GLN A 72 4.88 2.65 6.28
N LEU A 73 3.56 2.68 6.13
CA LEU A 73 2.71 3.80 6.56
C LEU A 73 2.60 3.88 8.10
N TYR A 74 2.88 2.78 8.81
CA TYR A 74 2.76 2.70 10.26
C TYR A 74 4.01 3.18 10.98
N ARG A 75 3.82 4.03 11.99
CA ARG A 75 4.88 4.52 12.89
C ARG A 75 5.48 3.38 13.69
N GLY A 76 6.82 3.36 13.74
CA GLY A 76 7.58 2.39 14.52
C GLY A 76 7.57 0.97 13.96
N MET A 77 6.97 0.74 12.79
CA MET A 77 7.09 -0.51 12.04
C MET A 77 8.23 -0.36 11.01
N ASP A 78 9.48 -0.41 11.46
CA ASP A 78 10.64 -0.04 10.66
C ASP A 78 11.44 -1.27 10.22
N ILE A 79 11.89 -2.07 11.16
CA ILE A 79 12.71 -3.26 10.91
C ILE A 79 11.92 -4.31 10.11
N GLY A 80 10.73 -4.68 10.61
CA GLY A 80 9.91 -5.72 9.99
C GLY A 80 9.34 -5.35 8.62
N THR A 81 9.30 -4.07 8.27
CA THR A 81 8.87 -3.57 6.95
C THR A 81 10.04 -3.24 6.03
N ALA A 82 11.28 -3.36 6.53
CA ALA A 82 12.51 -2.91 5.84
C ALA A 82 12.41 -1.45 5.37
N LYS A 83 11.88 -0.58 6.22
CA LYS A 83 11.83 0.86 5.98
C LYS A 83 13.24 1.42 5.98
N LEU A 84 13.57 2.25 4.99
CA LEU A 84 14.89 2.87 4.92
C LEU A 84 15.09 3.83 6.10
N THR A 85 16.26 3.75 6.75
CA THR A 85 16.70 4.71 7.74
C THR A 85 16.95 6.09 7.10
N SER A 86 17.10 7.14 7.90
CA SER A 86 17.41 8.47 7.40
C SER A 86 18.70 8.50 6.56
N ASP A 87 19.73 7.75 6.99
CA ASP A 87 21.02 7.67 6.29
C ASP A 87 20.87 6.93 4.96
N GLU A 88 20.13 5.81 4.95
CA GLU A 88 19.85 5.05 3.73
C GLU A 88 19.01 5.79 2.70
N ARG A 89 18.28 6.84 3.11
CA ARG A 89 17.53 7.72 2.18
C ARG A 89 18.44 8.73 1.47
N GLU A 90 19.69 8.87 1.86
CA GLU A 90 20.72 9.71 1.22
C GLU A 90 20.25 11.15 0.95
N GLY A 91 19.43 11.72 1.85
CA GLY A 91 18.88 13.06 1.71
C GLY A 91 17.67 13.16 0.75
N VAL A 92 17.23 12.06 0.13
CA VAL A 92 16.02 12.03 -0.71
C VAL A 92 14.78 12.14 0.16
N PRO A 93 13.89 13.14 -0.06
CA PRO A 93 12.63 13.24 0.65
C PRO A 93 11.72 12.03 0.39
N HIS A 94 11.15 11.47 1.46
CA HIS A 94 10.20 10.37 1.40
C HIS A 94 8.88 10.80 2.01
N HIS A 95 7.83 10.75 1.22
CA HIS A 95 6.47 11.05 1.64
C HIS A 95 5.74 9.76 2.02
N LEU A 96 4.78 9.87 2.94
CA LEU A 96 3.91 8.78 3.39
C LEU A 96 4.67 7.63 4.07
N LEU A 97 5.69 7.95 4.84
CA LEU A 97 6.22 7.07 5.88
C LEU A 97 5.69 7.55 7.23
N ASP A 98 5.41 6.62 8.15
CA ASP A 98 5.08 6.94 9.55
C ASP A 98 3.86 7.87 9.74
N ILE A 99 2.84 7.72 8.89
CA ILE A 99 1.65 8.58 8.92
C ILE A 99 0.54 8.04 9.82
N TRP A 100 0.51 6.74 10.09
CA TRP A 100 -0.54 6.09 10.87
C TRP A 100 -0.01 5.42 12.13
N ASP A 101 -0.81 5.40 13.18
CA ASP A 101 -0.56 4.59 14.37
C ASP A 101 -0.95 3.13 14.10
N VAL A 102 -0.34 2.18 14.82
CA VAL A 102 -0.53 0.74 14.58
C VAL A 102 -1.98 0.26 14.76
N THR A 103 -2.81 1.01 15.47
CA THR A 103 -4.24 0.74 15.63
C THR A 103 -5.09 1.20 14.46
N PHE A 104 -4.54 2.08 13.59
CA PHE A 104 -5.28 2.68 12.50
C PHE A 104 -5.64 1.63 11.42
N PRO A 105 -6.91 1.51 11.03
CA PRO A 105 -7.32 0.56 10.00
C PRO A 105 -6.98 1.12 8.61
N ALA A 106 -5.87 0.69 8.01
CA ALA A 106 -5.47 1.14 6.69
C ALA A 106 -6.57 0.97 5.64
N ALA A 107 -6.99 2.06 5.03
CA ALA A 107 -7.95 2.09 3.94
C ALA A 107 -7.28 2.60 2.65
N VAL A 108 -7.46 1.88 1.55
CA VAL A 108 -6.86 2.25 0.26
C VAL A 108 -7.39 3.60 -0.24
N ALA A 109 -8.66 3.92 0.01
CA ALA A 109 -9.26 5.20 -0.36
C ALA A 109 -8.56 6.40 0.31
N GLU A 110 -8.28 6.29 1.60
CA GLU A 110 -7.59 7.33 2.36
C GLU A 110 -6.13 7.47 1.90
N TYR A 111 -5.45 6.34 1.71
CA TYR A 111 -4.11 6.35 1.13
C TYR A 111 -4.08 7.02 -0.26
N GLN A 112 -5.05 6.73 -1.13
CA GLN A 112 -5.15 7.34 -2.46
C GLN A 112 -5.18 8.87 -2.38
N ALA A 113 -6.01 9.42 -1.50
CA ALA A 113 -6.11 10.87 -1.32
C ALA A 113 -4.79 11.48 -0.85
N LEU A 114 -4.15 10.87 0.16
CA LEU A 114 -2.87 11.33 0.69
C LEU A 114 -1.73 11.20 -0.35
N ALA A 115 -1.69 10.11 -1.10
CA ALA A 115 -0.65 9.87 -2.09
C ALA A 115 -0.78 10.84 -3.29
N ARG A 116 -2.00 11.09 -3.74
CA ARG A 116 -2.25 12.09 -4.80
C ARG A 116 -1.90 13.49 -4.34
N ALA A 117 -2.26 13.88 -3.13
CA ALA A 117 -1.88 15.18 -2.58
C ALA A 117 -0.34 15.35 -2.49
N ALA A 118 0.39 14.29 -2.07
CA ALA A 118 1.85 14.32 -2.05
C ALA A 118 2.46 14.42 -3.46
N ILE A 119 1.93 13.67 -4.43
CA ILE A 119 2.37 13.74 -5.83
C ILE A 119 2.13 15.14 -6.41
N ASP A 120 0.93 15.69 -6.21
CA ASP A 120 0.55 17.01 -6.71
C ASP A 120 1.45 18.12 -6.11
N ASP A 121 1.81 18.02 -4.82
CA ASP A 121 2.76 18.93 -4.18
C ASP A 121 4.17 18.84 -4.79
N VAL A 122 4.67 17.61 -5.00
CA VAL A 122 5.98 17.41 -5.65
C VAL A 122 6.00 17.99 -7.06
N LEU A 123 4.95 17.75 -7.85
CA LEU A 123 4.78 18.31 -9.20
C LEU A 123 4.68 19.83 -9.19
N ALA A 124 3.93 20.41 -8.25
CA ALA A 124 3.79 21.85 -8.11
C ALA A 124 5.12 22.57 -7.81
N ARG A 125 6.04 21.88 -7.14
CA ARG A 125 7.42 22.36 -6.90
C ARG A 125 8.37 22.11 -8.08
N GLY A 126 7.87 21.61 -9.21
CA GLY A 126 8.66 21.32 -10.41
C GLY A 126 9.60 20.12 -10.24
N LYS A 127 9.34 19.23 -9.29
CA LYS A 127 10.13 18.03 -9.02
C LYS A 127 9.46 16.78 -9.58
N THR A 128 10.19 15.70 -9.64
CA THR A 128 9.73 14.40 -10.16
C THR A 128 9.22 13.52 -9.02
N PRO A 129 7.93 13.17 -8.93
CA PRO A 129 7.45 12.20 -7.96
C PRO A 129 7.79 10.78 -8.38
N LEU A 130 8.38 10.00 -7.45
CA LEU A 130 8.67 8.58 -7.61
C LEU A 130 7.71 7.78 -6.71
N LEU A 131 6.69 7.14 -7.29
CA LEU A 131 5.79 6.25 -6.56
C LEU A 131 6.42 4.87 -6.42
N VAL A 132 6.79 4.47 -5.20
CA VAL A 132 7.62 3.28 -4.96
C VAL A 132 6.93 2.30 -4.03
N GLY A 133 6.71 1.07 -4.47
CA GLY A 133 6.16 0.06 -3.57
C GLY A 133 5.83 -1.30 -4.20
N GLY A 134 5.39 -2.21 -3.33
CA GLY A 134 5.00 -3.57 -3.69
C GLY A 134 3.51 -3.87 -3.48
N SER A 135 2.72 -2.88 -3.06
CA SER A 135 1.28 -3.04 -2.79
C SER A 135 0.47 -2.68 -4.04
N GLY A 136 0.24 -3.64 -4.93
CA GLY A 136 -0.33 -3.41 -6.27
C GLY A 136 -1.65 -2.64 -6.27
N LEU A 137 -2.55 -2.91 -5.31
CA LEU A 137 -3.80 -2.15 -5.21
C LEU A 137 -3.55 -0.67 -4.85
N TYR A 138 -2.54 -0.39 -4.00
CA TYR A 138 -2.16 0.97 -3.61
C TYR A 138 -1.60 1.76 -4.80
N VAL A 139 -0.70 1.14 -5.57
CA VAL A 139 -0.14 1.74 -6.79
C VAL A 139 -1.24 2.07 -7.78
N ARG A 140 -2.13 1.10 -8.09
CA ARG A 140 -3.23 1.32 -9.03
C ARG A 140 -4.22 2.38 -8.55
N ALA A 141 -4.53 2.40 -7.26
CA ALA A 141 -5.42 3.40 -6.67
C ALA A 141 -4.92 4.83 -6.91
N VAL A 142 -3.61 5.03 -6.91
CA VAL A 142 -2.99 6.34 -7.15
C VAL A 142 -2.99 6.68 -8.64
N LEU A 143 -2.52 5.74 -9.49
CA LEU A 143 -2.24 5.99 -10.91
C LEU A 143 -3.46 5.96 -11.81
N GLU A 144 -4.54 5.29 -11.40
CA GLU A 144 -5.75 5.11 -12.21
C GLU A 144 -6.94 5.86 -11.62
N GLU A 145 -7.91 6.19 -12.47
CA GLU A 145 -9.21 6.67 -11.99
C GLU A 145 -9.94 5.53 -11.29
N PHE A 146 -9.82 5.52 -9.98
CA PHE A 146 -10.37 4.49 -9.13
C PHE A 146 -11.26 5.13 -8.06
N GLU A 147 -12.56 4.89 -8.16
CA GLU A 147 -13.50 5.31 -7.15
C GLU A 147 -13.74 4.17 -6.17
N PHE A 148 -13.56 4.46 -4.89
CA PHE A 148 -13.85 3.51 -3.83
C PHE A 148 -15.25 3.81 -3.29
N PRO A 149 -16.20 2.86 -3.41
CA PRO A 149 -17.45 2.98 -2.70
C PRO A 149 -17.19 3.16 -1.20
N GLY A 150 -17.92 4.05 -0.57
CA GLY A 150 -17.82 4.31 0.86
C GLY A 150 -17.88 3.05 1.72
N THR A 151 -17.64 3.19 3.00
CA THR A 151 -17.80 2.12 4.00
C THR A 151 -18.69 2.64 5.13
N ASP A 152 -19.54 1.77 5.67
CA ASP A 152 -20.34 2.04 6.87
C ASP A 152 -19.92 1.05 7.96
N PRO A 153 -19.37 1.54 9.08
CA PRO A 153 -18.93 0.67 10.16
C PRO A 153 -20.04 -0.22 10.76
N ALA A 154 -21.30 0.25 10.79
CA ALA A 154 -22.39 -0.52 11.34
C ALA A 154 -22.81 -1.64 10.39
N VAL A 155 -22.96 -1.34 9.09
CA VAL A 155 -23.23 -2.34 8.05
C VAL A 155 -22.11 -3.38 8.02
N ARG A 156 -20.85 -2.94 8.05
CA ARG A 156 -19.70 -3.82 8.07
C ARG A 156 -19.70 -4.75 9.28
N ALA A 157 -19.87 -4.20 10.49
CA ALA A 157 -19.87 -5.00 11.71
C ALA A 157 -20.98 -6.06 11.70
N ARG A 158 -22.18 -5.72 11.23
CA ARG A 158 -23.29 -6.66 11.08
C ARG A 158 -22.94 -7.79 10.11
N LEU A 159 -22.42 -7.48 8.94
CA LEU A 159 -22.02 -8.48 7.94
C LEU A 159 -20.85 -9.36 8.42
N GLU A 160 -19.90 -8.80 9.17
CA GLU A 160 -18.82 -9.57 9.81
C GLU A 160 -19.37 -10.52 10.88
N GLN A 161 -20.39 -10.10 11.65
CA GLN A 161 -21.07 -10.96 12.62
C GLN A 161 -21.88 -12.06 11.94
N GLU A 162 -22.57 -11.76 10.87
CA GLU A 162 -23.25 -12.75 10.03
C GLU A 162 -22.24 -13.76 9.45
N LEU A 163 -21.05 -13.31 9.01
CA LEU A 163 -19.99 -14.19 8.54
C LEU A 163 -19.52 -15.19 9.61
N VAL A 164 -19.44 -14.74 10.87
CA VAL A 164 -19.04 -15.60 11.99
C VAL A 164 -20.13 -16.62 12.31
N SER A 165 -21.40 -16.23 12.29
CA SER A 165 -22.53 -17.09 12.68
C SER A 165 -22.95 -18.09 11.61
N SER A 166 -23.02 -17.66 10.35
CA SER A 166 -23.55 -18.44 9.22
C SER A 166 -22.45 -19.03 8.33
N GLY A 167 -21.24 -18.52 8.46
CA GLY A 167 -20.10 -18.93 7.63
C GLY A 167 -20.06 -18.29 6.24
N PRO A 168 -18.93 -18.43 5.54
CA PRO A 168 -18.72 -17.74 4.28
C PRO A 168 -19.53 -18.30 3.11
N ALA A 169 -19.95 -19.57 3.18
CA ALA A 169 -20.72 -20.20 2.10
C ALA A 169 -22.13 -19.60 1.97
N GLU A 170 -22.80 -19.32 3.10
CA GLU A 170 -24.14 -18.72 3.11
C GLU A 170 -24.10 -17.28 2.60
N LEU A 171 -23.12 -16.49 3.06
CA LEU A 171 -22.96 -15.13 2.56
C LEU A 171 -22.57 -15.10 1.07
N HIS A 172 -21.84 -16.09 0.60
CA HIS A 172 -21.50 -16.21 -0.83
C HIS A 172 -22.75 -16.52 -1.67
N GLU A 173 -23.66 -17.36 -1.17
CA GLU A 173 -24.93 -17.63 -1.84
C GLU A 173 -25.80 -16.35 -1.90
N ARG A 174 -25.86 -15.57 -0.83
CA ARG A 174 -26.52 -14.27 -0.82
C ARG A 174 -25.90 -13.31 -1.84
N LEU A 175 -24.57 -13.29 -1.95
CA LEU A 175 -23.87 -12.51 -2.97
C LEU A 175 -24.21 -13.01 -4.38
N ARG A 176 -24.33 -14.33 -4.58
CA ARG A 176 -24.71 -14.92 -5.87
C ARG A 176 -26.10 -14.49 -6.33
N VAL A 177 -27.03 -14.29 -5.39
CA VAL A 177 -28.37 -13.78 -5.70
C VAL A 177 -28.34 -12.28 -6.04
N SER A 178 -27.53 -11.50 -5.31
CA SER A 178 -27.46 -10.04 -5.46
C SER A 178 -26.55 -9.59 -6.62
N ASP A 179 -25.44 -10.31 -6.85
CA ASP A 179 -24.46 -10.05 -7.90
C ASP A 179 -23.78 -11.35 -8.35
N PRO A 180 -24.38 -12.08 -9.30
CA PRO A 180 -23.83 -13.34 -9.81
C PRO A 180 -22.41 -13.18 -10.37
N VAL A 181 -22.12 -12.04 -11.03
CA VAL A 181 -20.82 -11.76 -11.66
C VAL A 181 -19.73 -11.58 -10.59
N ALA A 182 -20.03 -10.89 -9.50
CA ALA A 182 -19.11 -10.79 -8.37
C ALA A 182 -18.91 -12.15 -7.69
N ALA A 183 -19.96 -12.92 -7.47
CA ALA A 183 -19.88 -14.23 -6.84
C ALA A 183 -19.03 -15.23 -7.64
N GLU A 184 -19.09 -15.19 -8.97
CA GLU A 184 -18.25 -16.02 -9.84
C GLU A 184 -16.75 -15.73 -9.67
N LYS A 185 -16.40 -14.46 -9.39
CA LYS A 185 -15.00 -14.00 -9.25
C LYS A 185 -14.48 -14.03 -7.82
N ILE A 186 -15.34 -14.19 -6.83
CA ILE A 186 -14.98 -14.23 -5.41
C ILE A 186 -15.11 -15.67 -4.91
N LEU A 187 -14.00 -16.25 -4.43
CA LEU A 187 -14.03 -17.59 -3.86
C LEU A 187 -14.99 -17.67 -2.67
N PRO A 188 -15.79 -18.76 -2.55
CA PRO A 188 -16.71 -18.94 -1.42
C PRO A 188 -16.04 -18.91 -0.04
N SER A 189 -14.75 -19.23 0.04
CA SER A 189 -13.97 -19.17 1.28
C SER A 189 -13.45 -17.77 1.63
N ASN A 190 -13.59 -16.78 0.72
CA ASN A 190 -13.07 -15.43 0.95
C ASN A 190 -14.10 -14.52 1.64
N GLY A 191 -14.40 -14.82 2.91
CA GLY A 191 -15.39 -14.10 3.71
C GLY A 191 -15.19 -12.59 3.72
N ARG A 192 -13.95 -12.09 3.82
CA ARG A 192 -13.68 -10.65 3.80
C ARG A 192 -14.13 -9.97 2.50
N ARG A 193 -13.88 -10.61 1.37
CA ARG A 193 -14.25 -10.05 0.07
C ARG A 193 -15.75 -10.14 -0.17
N ILE A 194 -16.38 -11.21 0.33
CA ILE A 194 -17.84 -11.38 0.31
C ILE A 194 -18.53 -10.29 1.15
N VAL A 195 -18.08 -10.08 2.40
CA VAL A 195 -18.58 -9.01 3.26
C VAL A 195 -18.45 -7.64 2.58
N ARG A 196 -17.28 -7.36 1.99
CA ARG A 196 -17.10 -6.08 1.28
C ARG A 196 -18.01 -5.93 0.07
N ALA A 197 -18.25 -6.98 -0.69
CA ALA A 197 -19.15 -6.95 -1.83
C ALA A 197 -20.60 -6.68 -1.39
N LEU A 198 -21.06 -7.37 -0.37
CA LEU A 198 -22.42 -7.17 0.19
C LEU A 198 -22.59 -5.78 0.80
N GLU A 199 -21.56 -5.27 1.52
CA GLU A 199 -21.56 -3.90 2.05
C GLU A 199 -21.70 -2.87 0.93
N VAL A 200 -20.94 -2.98 -0.14
CA VAL A 200 -21.02 -2.05 -1.27
C VAL A 200 -22.40 -2.09 -1.93
N ILE A 201 -22.96 -3.28 -2.14
CA ILE A 201 -24.29 -3.44 -2.71
C ILE A 201 -25.34 -2.76 -1.80
N GLU A 202 -25.24 -2.95 -0.49
CA GLU A 202 -26.19 -2.38 0.47
C GLU A 202 -26.10 -0.85 0.53
N LEU A 203 -24.89 -0.30 0.47
CA LEU A 203 -24.66 1.15 0.54
C LEU A 203 -25.02 1.89 -0.75
N THR A 204 -24.77 1.26 -1.89
CA THR A 204 -24.89 1.92 -3.21
C THR A 204 -26.15 1.54 -3.97
N GLY A 205 -26.78 0.42 -3.62
CA GLY A 205 -27.85 -0.18 -4.40
C GLY A 205 -27.42 -0.71 -5.77
N GLN A 206 -26.09 -0.77 -6.03
CA GLN A 206 -25.52 -1.19 -7.30
C GLN A 206 -24.72 -2.49 -7.13
N PRO A 207 -24.60 -3.32 -8.18
CA PRO A 207 -23.76 -4.51 -8.15
C PRO A 207 -22.31 -4.17 -7.77
N PHE A 208 -21.67 -5.04 -6.97
CA PHE A 208 -20.25 -4.94 -6.68
C PHE A 208 -19.43 -5.42 -7.88
N THR A 209 -18.75 -4.51 -8.55
CA THR A 209 -17.86 -4.87 -9.65
C THR A 209 -16.61 -5.56 -9.09
N ALA A 210 -16.59 -6.89 -9.14
CA ALA A 210 -15.45 -7.68 -8.67
C ALA A 210 -14.21 -7.57 -9.57
N ALA A 211 -14.35 -7.05 -10.79
CA ALA A 211 -13.25 -6.66 -11.65
C ALA A 211 -12.79 -5.24 -11.30
N LEU A 212 -11.50 -5.02 -11.31
CA LEU A 212 -10.98 -3.67 -11.30
C LEU A 212 -11.49 -2.95 -12.57
N PRO A 213 -11.83 -1.65 -12.48
CA PRO A 213 -12.25 -0.90 -13.65
C PRO A 213 -11.16 -0.93 -14.74
N SER A 214 -11.55 -0.67 -15.99
CA SER A 214 -10.59 -0.45 -17.07
C SER A 214 -9.63 0.66 -16.66
N PRO A 215 -8.31 0.47 -16.83
CA PRO A 215 -7.33 1.44 -16.35
C PRO A 215 -7.44 2.73 -17.16
N THR A 216 -8.05 3.74 -16.58
CA THR A 216 -7.97 5.11 -17.09
C THR A 216 -6.88 5.80 -16.29
N PRO A 217 -5.79 6.26 -16.93
CA PRO A 217 -4.70 6.92 -16.22
C PRO A 217 -5.15 8.21 -15.55
N TYR A 218 -4.88 8.33 -14.24
CA TYR A 218 -5.07 9.57 -13.50
C TYR A 218 -3.87 10.52 -13.68
N TYR A 219 -2.66 9.94 -13.73
CA TYR A 219 -1.42 10.64 -14.04
C TYR A 219 -0.76 10.07 -15.29
N PRO A 220 -0.11 10.90 -16.13
CA PRO A 220 0.92 10.41 -17.03
C PRO A 220 2.03 9.73 -16.21
N SER A 221 2.32 8.47 -16.46
CA SER A 221 3.28 7.73 -15.66
C SER A 221 4.15 6.81 -16.50
N VAL A 222 5.39 6.61 -16.05
CA VAL A 222 6.30 5.57 -16.52
C VAL A 222 6.37 4.50 -15.44
N GLN A 223 6.02 3.27 -15.76
CA GLN A 223 5.98 2.18 -14.80
C GLN A 223 7.15 1.22 -15.02
N ILE A 224 8.05 1.15 -14.06
CA ILE A 224 9.26 0.33 -14.04
C ILE A 224 9.04 -0.81 -13.06
N GLY A 225 9.01 -2.04 -13.57
CA GLY A 225 8.99 -3.26 -12.77
C GLY A 225 10.43 -3.73 -12.49
N VAL A 226 10.77 -3.96 -11.25
CA VAL A 226 12.05 -4.57 -10.86
C VAL A 226 11.80 -5.98 -10.36
N ASP A 227 12.40 -6.96 -11.01
CA ASP A 227 12.31 -8.37 -10.59
C ASP A 227 13.71 -9.03 -10.65
N ARG A 228 13.83 -10.21 -10.06
CA ARG A 228 15.05 -11.02 -10.02
C ARG A 228 14.73 -12.49 -10.23
N ALA A 229 15.72 -13.32 -10.49
CA ALA A 229 15.56 -14.76 -10.49
C ALA A 229 14.95 -15.24 -9.16
N THR A 230 14.17 -16.32 -9.22
CA THR A 230 13.44 -16.80 -8.02
C THR A 230 14.38 -17.23 -6.92
N ASP A 231 15.45 -17.92 -7.27
CA ASP A 231 16.43 -18.44 -6.31
C ASP A 231 17.17 -17.28 -5.63
N ASP A 232 17.59 -16.24 -6.39
CA ASP A 232 18.19 -15.01 -5.81
C ASP A 232 17.22 -14.32 -4.84
N LEU A 233 15.94 -14.18 -5.20
CA LEU A 233 14.95 -13.63 -4.28
C LEU A 233 14.76 -14.48 -3.03
N ASP A 234 14.75 -15.78 -3.17
CA ASP A 234 14.57 -16.71 -2.05
C ASP A 234 15.74 -16.65 -1.05
N GLU A 235 16.98 -16.51 -1.54
CA GLU A 235 18.17 -16.29 -0.72
C GLU A 235 18.14 -14.92 -0.02
N ARG A 236 17.81 -13.88 -0.76
CA ARG A 236 17.68 -12.50 -0.23
C ARG A 236 16.58 -12.38 0.82
N ILE A 237 15.48 -13.10 0.66
CA ILE A 237 14.40 -13.14 1.64
C ILE A 237 14.87 -13.82 2.92
N ALA A 238 15.55 -14.97 2.82
CA ALA A 238 16.06 -15.69 3.99
C ALA A 238 17.05 -14.82 4.77
N LEU A 239 18.04 -14.25 4.07
CA LEU A 239 19.03 -13.34 4.68
C LEU A 239 18.35 -12.12 5.33
N ARG A 240 17.38 -11.51 4.66
CA ARG A 240 16.67 -10.34 5.19
C ARG A 240 15.91 -10.68 6.48
N VAL A 241 15.25 -11.83 6.54
CA VAL A 241 14.56 -12.28 7.76
C VAL A 241 15.56 -12.45 8.89
N ASP A 242 16.69 -13.09 8.66
CA ASP A 242 17.73 -13.22 9.69
C ASP A 242 18.23 -11.87 10.19
N LEU A 243 18.49 -10.94 9.28
CA LEU A 243 18.90 -9.57 9.62
C LEU A 243 17.85 -8.80 10.40
N MET A 244 16.55 -8.98 10.12
CA MET A 244 15.47 -8.36 10.89
C MET A 244 15.48 -8.78 12.36
N TRP A 245 15.64 -10.08 12.64
CA TRP A 245 15.76 -10.57 14.01
C TRP A 245 17.04 -10.09 14.69
N GLN A 246 18.15 -10.08 13.98
CA GLN A 246 19.43 -9.55 14.51
C GLN A 246 19.38 -8.03 14.78
N ALA A 247 18.62 -7.29 13.98
CA ALA A 247 18.43 -5.85 14.14
C ALA A 247 17.46 -5.49 15.28
N GLY A 248 16.82 -6.47 15.93
CA GLY A 248 15.95 -6.21 17.08
C GLY A 248 14.45 -6.15 16.72
N LEU A 249 13.97 -6.95 15.76
CA LEU A 249 12.53 -7.00 15.43
C LEU A 249 11.66 -7.32 16.64
N LEU A 250 12.11 -8.20 17.56
CA LEU A 250 11.33 -8.51 18.75
C LEU A 250 11.20 -7.32 19.69
N GLU A 251 12.27 -6.53 19.85
CA GLU A 251 12.29 -5.32 20.64
C GLU A 251 11.37 -4.26 20.02
N GLU A 252 11.39 -4.10 18.70
CA GLU A 252 10.46 -3.25 17.97
C GLU A 252 9.00 -3.66 18.23
N VAL A 253 8.68 -4.95 18.11
CA VAL A 253 7.33 -5.47 18.38
C VAL A 253 6.92 -5.24 19.84
N ARG A 254 7.82 -5.49 20.83
CA ARG A 254 7.55 -5.22 22.23
C ARG A 254 7.25 -3.75 22.50
N ALA A 255 7.97 -2.83 21.84
CA ALA A 255 7.73 -1.39 21.96
C ALA A 255 6.36 -0.98 21.36
N LEU A 256 5.84 -1.69 20.38
CA LEU A 256 4.54 -1.43 19.76
C LEU A 256 3.35 -2.02 20.54
N LEU A 257 3.57 -2.99 21.45
CA LEU A 257 2.49 -3.61 22.24
C LEU A 257 1.71 -2.57 23.06
N PRO A 258 2.34 -1.70 23.86
CA PRO A 258 1.61 -0.68 24.65
C PRO A 258 0.94 0.37 23.75
N LEU A 259 1.32 0.47 22.48
CA LEU A 259 0.69 1.35 21.48
C LEU A 259 -0.52 0.68 20.79
N GLY A 260 -0.90 -0.53 21.19
CA GLY A 260 -2.08 -1.23 20.67
C GLY A 260 -1.85 -2.05 19.41
N LEU A 261 -0.62 -2.50 19.15
CA LEU A 261 -0.32 -3.34 17.97
C LEU A 261 -1.27 -4.54 17.84
N ARG A 262 -1.62 -5.20 18.96
CA ARG A 262 -2.52 -6.37 18.92
C ARG A 262 -3.94 -6.04 18.45
N ASP A 263 -4.40 -4.84 18.70
CA ASP A 263 -5.73 -4.36 18.33
C ASP A 263 -5.76 -3.87 16.87
N GLY A 264 -4.60 -3.61 16.31
CA GLY A 264 -4.43 -3.15 14.93
C GLY A 264 -4.77 -4.24 13.92
N ARG A 265 -5.95 -4.19 13.33
CA ARG A 265 -6.45 -5.20 12.36
C ARG A 265 -5.53 -5.46 11.17
N THR A 266 -4.70 -4.50 10.79
CA THR A 266 -3.79 -4.57 9.66
C THR A 266 -2.35 -4.77 10.12
N ALA A 267 -1.87 -3.93 11.04
CA ALA A 267 -0.49 -3.92 11.52
C ALA A 267 -0.09 -5.25 12.19
N SER A 268 -0.94 -5.80 13.07
CA SER A 268 -0.68 -7.07 13.76
C SER A 268 -0.52 -8.27 12.83
N ARG A 269 -1.03 -8.17 11.60
CA ARG A 269 -1.00 -9.25 10.59
C ARG A 269 0.10 -9.07 9.55
N ALA A 270 0.93 -8.05 9.70
CA ALA A 270 2.07 -7.86 8.82
C ALA A 270 3.05 -9.04 8.97
N LEU A 271 3.63 -9.47 7.85
CA LEU A 271 4.64 -10.53 7.84
C LEU A 271 5.85 -10.09 8.68
N GLY A 272 6.36 -10.98 9.50
CA GLY A 272 7.35 -10.70 10.51
C GLY A 272 6.70 -10.34 11.86
N TYR A 273 5.75 -9.40 11.89
CA TYR A 273 5.10 -8.96 13.13
C TYR A 273 4.21 -10.04 13.74
N GLN A 274 3.37 -10.69 12.95
CA GLN A 274 2.55 -11.79 13.46
C GLN A 274 3.39 -12.96 13.98
N GLN A 275 4.53 -13.25 13.38
CA GLN A 275 5.44 -14.31 13.83
C GLN A 275 6.22 -13.89 15.08
N ALA A 276 6.67 -12.62 15.13
CA ALA A 276 7.31 -12.07 16.32
C ALA A 276 6.35 -12.01 17.52
N LEU A 277 5.07 -11.71 17.29
CA LEU A 277 4.03 -11.81 18.33
C LEU A 277 3.89 -13.25 18.84
N ALA A 278 3.83 -14.24 17.95
CA ALA A 278 3.75 -15.65 18.32
C ALA A 278 5.00 -16.15 19.09
N GLU A 279 6.20 -15.63 18.74
CA GLU A 279 7.42 -15.91 19.50
C GLU A 279 7.37 -15.26 20.90
N ILE A 280 6.90 -14.02 21.01
CA ILE A 280 6.73 -13.33 22.32
C ILE A 280 5.72 -14.06 23.21
N ASP A 281 4.65 -14.63 22.62
CA ASP A 281 3.62 -15.38 23.34
C ASP A 281 4.05 -16.80 23.70
N GLY A 282 5.18 -17.28 23.16
CA GLY A 282 5.69 -18.63 23.39
C GLY A 282 5.01 -19.71 22.51
N ASP A 283 4.23 -19.28 21.52
CA ASP A 283 3.56 -20.17 20.56
C ASP A 283 4.53 -20.71 19.49
N MET A 284 5.64 -20.01 19.27
CA MET A 284 6.71 -20.38 18.33
C MET A 284 8.08 -20.15 18.96
N THR A 285 9.03 -21.00 18.62
CA THR A 285 10.45 -20.70 18.81
C THR A 285 10.92 -19.68 17.78
N GLN A 286 12.05 -19.03 18.03
CA GLN A 286 12.63 -18.06 17.09
C GLN A 286 12.87 -18.67 15.69
N ASP A 287 13.37 -19.89 15.65
CA ASP A 287 13.64 -20.58 14.38
C ASP A 287 12.34 -20.87 13.60
N GLU A 288 11.28 -21.26 14.30
CA GLU A 288 9.97 -21.46 13.71
C GLU A 288 9.36 -20.15 13.19
N ALA A 289 9.46 -19.06 13.96
CA ALA A 289 8.98 -17.73 13.60
C ALA A 289 9.70 -17.21 12.35
N LYS A 290 11.03 -17.31 12.29
CA LYS A 290 11.84 -16.98 11.13
C LYS A 290 11.46 -17.82 9.90
N ALA A 291 11.40 -19.14 10.06
CA ALA A 291 11.05 -20.05 8.98
C ALA A 291 9.64 -19.77 8.43
N ASP A 292 8.67 -19.46 9.28
CA ASP A 292 7.32 -19.09 8.85
C ASP A 292 7.29 -17.72 8.14
N THR A 293 8.07 -16.75 8.64
CA THR A 293 8.22 -15.45 7.98
C THR A 293 8.80 -15.59 6.57
N VAL A 294 9.83 -16.42 6.39
CA VAL A 294 10.41 -16.73 5.06
C VAL A 294 9.36 -17.36 4.15
N ARG A 295 8.66 -18.39 4.61
CA ARG A 295 7.60 -19.06 3.83
C ARG A 295 6.47 -18.08 3.45
N GLY A 296 6.05 -17.24 4.39
CA GLY A 296 5.03 -16.23 4.19
C GLY A 296 5.46 -15.19 3.15
N THR A 297 6.71 -14.72 3.24
CA THR A 297 7.28 -13.72 2.32
C THR A 297 7.43 -14.28 0.91
N ARG A 298 7.87 -15.53 0.74
CA ARG A 298 7.91 -16.19 -0.57
C ARG A 298 6.51 -16.30 -1.21
N ARG A 299 5.47 -16.62 -0.41
CA ARG A 299 4.07 -16.59 -0.89
C ARG A 299 3.63 -15.19 -1.29
N PHE A 300 4.04 -14.19 -0.53
CA PHE A 300 3.74 -12.78 -0.82
C PHE A 300 4.39 -12.33 -2.13
N VAL A 301 5.66 -12.66 -2.37
CA VAL A 301 6.39 -12.40 -3.63
C VAL A 301 5.66 -12.99 -4.83
N ARG A 302 5.20 -14.26 -4.74
CA ARG A 302 4.41 -14.87 -5.83
C ARG A 302 3.12 -14.11 -6.13
N ARG A 303 2.43 -13.60 -5.09
CA ARG A 303 1.22 -12.78 -5.26
C ARG A 303 1.55 -11.43 -5.89
N GLN A 304 2.62 -10.76 -5.46
CA GLN A 304 3.06 -9.49 -6.05
C GLN A 304 3.39 -9.66 -7.54
N ARG A 305 4.17 -10.67 -7.88
CA ARG A 305 4.49 -11.00 -9.29
C ARG A 305 3.23 -11.27 -10.12
N SER A 306 2.33 -12.12 -9.61
CA SER A 306 1.07 -12.43 -10.29
C SER A 306 0.18 -11.19 -10.47
N TRP A 307 0.25 -10.24 -9.56
CA TRP A 307 -0.51 -8.99 -9.66
C TRP A 307 0.08 -8.08 -10.75
N PHE A 308 1.36 -7.73 -10.62
CA PHE A 308 1.99 -6.75 -11.49
C PHE A 308 2.20 -7.25 -12.93
N ARG A 309 2.44 -8.55 -13.13
CA ARG A 309 2.62 -9.12 -14.49
C ARG A 309 1.35 -9.11 -15.37
N ARG A 310 0.19 -8.80 -14.78
CA ARG A 310 -1.04 -8.60 -15.55
C ARG A 310 -1.17 -7.23 -16.17
N ASP A 311 -0.32 -6.29 -15.75
CA ASP A 311 -0.32 -4.93 -16.26
C ASP A 311 0.72 -4.79 -17.38
N PRO A 312 0.27 -4.65 -18.65
CA PRO A 312 1.17 -4.55 -19.78
C PRO A 312 1.90 -3.20 -19.86
N SER A 313 1.51 -2.20 -19.06
CA SER A 313 2.15 -0.89 -19.02
C SER A 313 3.47 -0.90 -18.25
N ILE A 314 3.76 -1.97 -17.50
CA ILE A 314 4.98 -2.11 -16.73
C ILE A 314 6.10 -2.66 -17.59
N THR A 315 7.19 -1.89 -17.73
CA THR A 315 8.44 -2.36 -18.33
C THR A 315 9.31 -3.02 -17.26
N TRP A 316 9.60 -4.31 -17.46
CA TRP A 316 10.34 -5.11 -16.48
C TRP A 316 11.85 -5.04 -16.71
N LEU A 317 12.59 -4.73 -15.64
CA LEU A 317 14.04 -4.71 -15.59
C LEU A 317 14.56 -5.77 -14.60
N ASP A 318 15.74 -6.32 -14.91
CA ASP A 318 16.42 -7.23 -14.00
C ASP A 318 17.10 -6.45 -12.86
N GLY A 319 16.65 -6.68 -11.63
CA GLY A 319 17.21 -6.06 -10.43
C GLY A 319 18.64 -6.50 -10.10
N ALA A 320 19.18 -7.51 -10.79
CA ALA A 320 20.58 -7.94 -10.70
C ALA A 320 21.48 -7.30 -11.76
N SER A 321 20.89 -6.64 -12.78
CA SER A 321 21.63 -6.03 -13.87
C SER A 321 22.54 -4.90 -13.39
N PRO A 322 23.82 -4.86 -13.82
CA PRO A 322 24.70 -3.73 -13.55
C PRO A 322 24.27 -2.45 -14.29
N THR A 323 23.42 -2.56 -15.31
CA THR A 323 22.89 -1.43 -16.08
C THR A 323 21.51 -0.97 -15.62
N LEU A 324 20.99 -1.53 -14.52
CA LEU A 324 19.62 -1.29 -14.02
C LEU A 324 19.24 0.20 -13.96
N LEU A 325 20.11 1.04 -13.42
CA LEU A 325 19.86 2.48 -13.35
C LEU A 325 19.83 3.14 -14.73
N ALA A 326 20.80 2.80 -15.61
CA ALA A 326 20.85 3.35 -16.95
C ALA A 326 19.63 2.96 -17.79
N ASP A 327 19.19 1.70 -17.68
CA ASP A 327 18.02 1.17 -18.37
C ASP A 327 16.73 1.84 -17.83
N ALA A 328 16.64 2.04 -16.52
CA ALA A 328 15.52 2.75 -15.90
C ALA A 328 15.46 4.22 -16.35
N LEU A 329 16.59 4.93 -16.37
CA LEU A 329 16.67 6.32 -16.85
C LEU A 329 16.29 6.45 -18.32
N ALA A 330 16.63 5.48 -19.17
CA ALA A 330 16.24 5.48 -20.58
C ALA A 330 14.72 5.46 -20.77
N LEU A 331 13.97 4.85 -19.85
CA LEU A 331 12.50 4.82 -19.85
C LEU A 331 11.86 6.15 -19.41
N THR A 332 12.59 6.98 -18.66
CA THR A 332 12.07 8.23 -18.09
C THR A 332 12.25 9.45 -19.00
N ARG A 333 12.98 9.30 -20.08
CA ARG A 333 13.25 10.33 -21.11
C ARG A 333 12.23 10.28 -22.28
#